data_092473cf1b0cf1609d56ef7424b65fe6
#
_entry.id   092473cf1b0cf1609d56ef7424b65fe6
#
_cell.length_a   1.000
_cell.length_b   1.000
_cell.length_c   1.000
_cell.angle_alpha   90.00
_cell.angle_beta   90.00
_cell.angle_gamma   90.00
#
_symmetry.space_group_name_H-M   'P 1'
#
loop_
_entity.id
_entity.type
_entity.pdbx_description
1 polymer ?
#
loop_
_entity_poly.entity_id
_entity_poly.type
_entity_poly.pdbx_seq_one_letter_code
_entity_poly.pdbx_strand_id
1 'polypeptide(L)'
;FRSSKDGEAQARLFIKTVGDLRFKDLPPVLDIETIHRGGSRKRLNEEALKWLKAIETHYSKKPIVYAGSSFAKDYLSKDITENYPVWIAHYEKAQPSFEGWTWWQFTDKAVVKGVPGLVDLSVMRK
;
A
#
# COMPACT_ATOMS: atom_id res chain seq x y z
N PHE A 1 -2.22 -6.95 4.15
CA PHE A 1 -1.39 -6.97 5.38
C PHE A 1 -2.23 -7.23 6.62
N ARG A 2 -1.68 -8.00 7.56
CA ARG A 2 -2.37 -8.33 8.82
C ARG A 2 -1.63 -7.71 10.01
N SER A 3 -2.18 -6.64 10.56
CA SER A 3 -1.61 -5.88 11.69
C SER A 3 -1.48 -6.68 13.01
N SER A 4 -2.13 -7.85 13.11
CA SER A 4 -1.99 -8.77 14.25
C SER A 4 -0.81 -9.73 14.16
N LYS A 5 -0.15 -9.81 13.01
CA LYS A 5 0.95 -10.74 12.72
C LYS A 5 2.27 -9.99 12.61
N ASP A 6 3.36 -10.69 12.85
CA ASP A 6 4.72 -10.18 12.69
C ASP A 6 4.97 -9.73 11.24
N GLY A 7 5.40 -8.49 11.06
CA GLY A 7 5.58 -7.88 9.75
C GLY A 7 6.72 -8.51 8.96
N GLU A 8 7.80 -8.85 9.62
CA GLU A 8 8.95 -9.50 8.97
C GLU A 8 8.63 -10.92 8.51
N ALA A 9 7.84 -11.67 9.29
CA ALA A 9 7.37 -13.00 8.87
C ALA A 9 6.46 -12.91 7.63
N GLN A 10 5.59 -11.89 7.55
CA GLN A 10 4.78 -11.64 6.36
C GLN A 10 5.64 -11.25 5.15
N ALA A 11 6.69 -10.45 5.34
CA ALA A 11 7.64 -10.11 4.27
C ALA A 11 8.39 -11.35 3.77
N ARG A 12 8.88 -12.20 4.66
CA ARG A 12 9.52 -13.47 4.26
C ARG A 12 8.59 -14.37 3.46
N LEU A 13 7.32 -14.46 3.86
CA LEU A 13 6.32 -15.22 3.10
C LEU A 13 6.09 -14.62 1.71
N PHE A 14 5.97 -13.30 1.62
CA PHE A 14 5.84 -12.58 0.34
C PHE A 14 7.02 -12.87 -0.59
N ILE A 15 8.25 -12.69 -0.09
CA ILE A 15 9.49 -12.93 -0.85
C ILE A 15 9.54 -14.38 -1.36
N LYS A 16 9.25 -15.35 -0.49
CA LYS A 16 9.23 -16.77 -0.86
C LYS A 16 8.19 -17.08 -1.94
N THR A 17 7.06 -16.39 -1.91
CA THR A 17 5.95 -16.65 -2.85
C THR A 17 6.17 -15.97 -4.21
N VAL A 18 6.65 -14.73 -4.19
CA VAL A 18 6.85 -13.91 -5.40
C VAL A 18 8.15 -14.26 -6.12
N GLY A 19 9.21 -14.58 -5.37
CA GLY A 19 10.56 -14.80 -5.93
C GLY A 19 11.18 -13.50 -6.43
N ASP A 20 12.05 -13.62 -7.44
CA ASP A 20 12.78 -12.47 -7.98
C ASP A 20 11.91 -11.56 -8.85
N LEU A 21 12.09 -10.25 -8.69
CA LEU A 21 11.47 -9.26 -9.55
C LEU A 21 12.32 -9.02 -10.80
N ARG A 22 11.66 -8.88 -11.95
CA ARG A 22 12.31 -8.45 -13.20
C ARG A 22 12.57 -6.93 -13.15
N PHE A 23 13.48 -6.46 -13.98
CA PHE A 23 13.85 -5.04 -14.05
C PHE A 23 12.65 -4.09 -14.23
N LYS A 24 11.68 -4.48 -15.05
CA LYS A 24 10.48 -3.66 -15.38
C LYS A 24 9.30 -3.87 -14.42
N ASP A 25 9.40 -4.80 -13.47
CA ASP A 25 8.31 -5.02 -12.52
C ASP A 25 8.19 -3.82 -11.56
N LEU A 26 6.95 -3.46 -11.26
CA LEU A 26 6.67 -2.46 -10.23
C LEU A 26 7.16 -2.94 -8.86
N PRO A 27 7.49 -2.03 -7.96
CA PRO A 27 7.79 -2.40 -6.58
C PRO A 27 6.63 -3.16 -5.94
N PRO A 28 6.90 -4.06 -4.97
CA PRO A 28 5.86 -4.67 -4.16
C PRO A 28 4.96 -3.64 -3.48
N VAL A 29 3.68 -3.99 -3.31
CA VAL A 29 2.69 -3.13 -2.66
C VAL A 29 2.31 -3.72 -1.32
N LEU A 30 2.39 -2.92 -0.27
CA LEU A 30 1.81 -3.22 1.04
C LEU A 30 0.37 -2.70 1.06
N ASP A 31 -0.60 -3.58 0.90
CA ASP A 31 -2.01 -3.28 1.10
C ASP A 31 -2.33 -3.28 2.60
N ILE A 32 -2.66 -2.09 3.15
CA ILE A 32 -2.89 -1.87 4.57
C ILE A 32 -4.13 -1.00 4.81
N GLU A 33 -5.26 -1.63 5.09
CA GLU A 33 -6.55 -0.97 5.12
C GLU A 33 -7.27 -1.07 6.48
N THR A 34 -6.80 -1.96 7.37
CA THR A 34 -7.49 -2.22 8.62
C THR A 34 -6.54 -2.42 9.80
N ILE A 35 -7.03 -2.10 10.99
CA ILE A 35 -6.45 -2.50 12.27
C ILE A 35 -7.23 -3.72 12.79
N HIS A 36 -6.55 -4.75 13.25
CA HIS A 36 -7.22 -5.88 13.90
C HIS A 36 -7.90 -5.45 15.21
N ARG A 37 -8.97 -6.14 15.58
CA ARG A 37 -9.72 -5.86 16.81
C ARG A 37 -8.79 -5.91 18.03
N GLY A 38 -8.77 -4.84 18.83
CA GLY A 38 -7.86 -4.67 19.97
C GLY A 38 -6.42 -4.28 19.60
N GLY A 39 -6.14 -4.03 18.32
CA GLY A 39 -4.85 -3.53 17.88
C GLY A 39 -4.63 -2.06 18.18
N SER A 40 -3.37 -1.63 18.22
CA SER A 40 -3.01 -0.22 18.38
C SER A 40 -2.38 0.36 17.11
N ARG A 41 -2.55 1.66 16.91
CA ARG A 41 -1.88 2.42 15.85
C ARG A 41 -0.36 2.24 15.90
N LYS A 42 0.22 2.24 17.10
CA LYS A 42 1.66 2.04 17.31
C LYS A 42 2.10 0.69 16.72
N ARG A 43 1.48 -0.40 17.14
CA ARG A 43 1.82 -1.75 16.66
C ARG A 43 1.58 -1.92 15.16
N LEU A 44 0.49 -1.36 14.62
CA LEU A 44 0.23 -1.36 13.17
C LEU A 44 1.44 -0.80 12.40
N ASN A 45 1.92 0.38 12.81
CA ASN A 45 3.02 1.07 12.13
C ASN A 45 4.36 0.34 12.33
N GLU A 46 4.62 -0.18 13.54
CA GLU A 46 5.84 -0.96 13.81
C GLU A 46 5.91 -2.21 12.91
N GLU A 47 4.82 -2.97 12.82
CA GLU A 47 4.78 -4.18 11.99
C GLU A 47 4.79 -3.87 10.48
N ALA A 48 4.13 -2.78 10.06
CA ALA A 48 4.20 -2.31 8.68
C ALA A 48 5.63 -1.88 8.30
N LEU A 49 6.32 -1.14 9.16
CA LEU A 49 7.71 -0.74 8.92
C LEU A 49 8.68 -1.93 8.85
N LYS A 50 8.48 -2.97 9.65
CA LYS A 50 9.27 -4.22 9.54
C LYS A 50 9.10 -4.85 8.15
N TRP A 51 7.86 -4.95 7.67
CA TRP A 51 7.57 -5.47 6.33
C TRP A 51 8.22 -4.61 5.24
N LEU A 52 8.00 -3.29 5.29
CA LEU A 52 8.50 -2.36 4.29
C LEU A 52 10.04 -2.41 4.18
N LYS A 53 10.73 -2.38 5.32
CA LYS A 53 12.20 -2.45 5.36
C LYS A 53 12.74 -3.79 4.85
N ALA A 54 12.11 -4.91 5.22
CA ALA A 54 12.53 -6.23 4.76
C ALA A 54 12.38 -6.37 3.24
N ILE A 55 11.27 -5.87 2.67
CA ILE A 55 11.03 -5.87 1.23
C ILE A 55 12.00 -4.94 0.50
N GLU A 56 12.19 -3.71 1.00
CA GLU A 56 13.14 -2.76 0.42
C GLU A 56 14.57 -3.33 0.39
N THR A 57 14.99 -3.95 1.49
CA THR A 57 16.32 -4.59 1.58
C THR A 57 16.47 -5.72 0.57
N HIS A 58 15.45 -6.58 0.45
CA HIS A 58 15.52 -7.76 -0.44
C HIS A 58 15.52 -7.39 -1.92
N TYR A 59 14.63 -6.50 -2.34
CA TYR A 59 14.46 -6.15 -3.76
C TYR A 59 15.25 -4.91 -4.20
N SER A 60 15.90 -4.20 -3.28
CA SER A 60 16.57 -2.90 -3.54
C SER A 60 15.64 -1.88 -4.22
N LYS A 61 14.34 -1.96 -3.92
CA LYS A 61 13.29 -1.07 -4.42
C LYS A 61 12.39 -0.67 -3.26
N LYS A 62 12.08 0.63 -3.15
CA LYS A 62 11.09 1.10 -2.17
C LYS A 62 9.71 0.53 -2.48
N PRO A 63 9.11 -0.26 -1.58
CA PRO A 63 7.74 -0.74 -1.79
C PRO A 63 6.73 0.41 -1.73
N ILE A 64 5.57 0.19 -2.32
CA ILE A 64 4.44 1.12 -2.34
C ILE A 64 3.52 0.78 -1.17
N VAL A 65 2.96 1.78 -0.51
CA VAL A 65 1.94 1.59 0.54
C VAL A 65 0.58 1.94 -0.04
N TYR A 66 -0.31 0.94 -0.12
CA TYR A 66 -1.70 1.16 -0.53
C TYR A 66 -2.61 1.23 0.70
N ALA A 67 -3.45 2.26 0.75
CA ALA A 67 -4.43 2.48 1.82
C ALA A 67 -5.59 3.35 1.37
N GLY A 68 -6.73 3.25 2.06
CA GLY A 68 -7.78 4.25 1.95
C GLY A 68 -7.33 5.62 2.47
N SER A 69 -7.80 6.72 1.86
CA SER A 69 -7.34 8.08 2.17
C SER A 69 -7.52 8.46 3.66
N SER A 70 -8.68 8.15 4.24
CA SER A 70 -8.94 8.38 5.67
C SER A 70 -8.04 7.50 6.54
N PHE A 71 -7.88 6.23 6.18
CA PHE A 71 -7.03 5.31 6.93
C PHE A 71 -5.57 5.78 6.95
N ALA A 72 -5.04 6.21 5.81
CA ALA A 72 -3.68 6.73 5.73
C ALA A 72 -3.50 7.95 6.64
N LYS A 73 -4.46 8.89 6.63
CA LYS A 73 -4.43 10.10 7.43
C LYS A 73 -4.50 9.81 8.94
N ASP A 74 -5.38 8.89 9.34
CA ASP A 74 -5.71 8.66 10.74
C ASP A 74 -4.76 7.64 11.42
N TYR A 75 -4.22 6.69 10.68
CA TYR A 75 -3.52 5.54 11.23
C TYR A 75 -2.06 5.41 10.81
N LEU A 76 -1.66 5.81 9.62
CA LEU A 76 -0.26 5.68 9.21
C LEU A 76 0.61 6.76 9.85
N SER A 77 1.83 6.38 10.21
CA SER A 77 2.82 7.30 10.75
C SER A 77 3.54 8.05 9.62
N LYS A 78 4.13 9.19 9.96
CA LYS A 78 5.00 9.95 9.05
C LYS A 78 6.20 9.14 8.59
N ASP A 79 6.75 8.27 9.45
CA ASP A 79 7.84 7.38 9.07
C ASP A 79 7.49 6.47 7.88
N ILE A 80 6.21 6.16 7.70
CA ILE A 80 5.72 5.43 6.53
C ILE A 80 5.43 6.40 5.38
N THR A 81 4.59 7.39 5.61
CA THR A 81 4.02 8.22 4.54
C THR A 81 5.01 9.22 3.92
N GLU A 82 6.08 9.58 4.62
CA GLU A 82 7.14 10.46 4.12
C GLU A 82 8.32 9.70 3.49
N ASN A 83 8.50 8.40 3.83
CA ASN A 83 9.62 7.61 3.34
C ASN A 83 9.28 6.62 2.23
N TYR A 84 8.00 6.29 2.04
CA TYR A 84 7.53 5.34 1.04
C TYR A 84 6.50 5.97 0.11
N PRO A 85 6.49 5.61 -1.19
CA PRO A 85 5.44 6.05 -2.11
C PRO A 85 4.07 5.58 -1.63
N VAL A 86 3.06 6.45 -1.65
CA VAL A 86 1.72 6.13 -1.16
C VAL A 86 0.73 6.08 -2.31
N TRP A 87 -0.02 5.00 -2.39
CA TRP A 87 -1.12 4.77 -3.31
C TRP A 87 -2.44 4.84 -2.54
N ILE A 88 -3.22 5.88 -2.78
CA ILE A 88 -4.45 6.18 -2.03
C ILE A 88 -5.68 5.75 -2.81
N ALA A 89 -6.58 5.00 -2.15
CA ALA A 89 -7.95 4.81 -2.61
C ALA A 89 -8.83 5.93 -2.03
N HIS A 90 -9.50 6.69 -2.91
CA HIS A 90 -10.48 7.69 -2.53
C HIS A 90 -11.44 7.95 -3.68
N TYR A 91 -12.59 7.27 -3.65
CA TYR A 91 -13.58 7.28 -4.73
C TYR A 91 -14.51 8.48 -4.67
N GLU A 92 -15.11 8.82 -5.83
CA GLU A 92 -16.15 9.86 -5.96
C GLU A 92 -15.73 11.21 -5.38
N LYS A 93 -14.46 11.58 -5.52
CA LYS A 93 -13.91 12.87 -5.09
C LYS A 93 -13.18 13.56 -6.23
N ALA A 94 -13.11 14.90 -6.16
CA ALA A 94 -12.30 15.68 -7.10
C ALA A 94 -10.79 15.52 -6.86
N GLN A 95 -10.42 15.24 -5.60
CA GLN A 95 -9.02 14.95 -5.19
C GLN A 95 -9.01 14.17 -3.88
N PRO A 96 -7.95 13.42 -3.57
CA PRO A 96 -7.80 12.76 -2.29
C PRO A 96 -7.69 13.76 -1.14
N SER A 97 -8.23 13.41 0.03
CA SER A 97 -8.03 14.18 1.27
C SER A 97 -6.65 13.98 1.90
N PHE A 98 -5.91 12.95 1.49
CA PHE A 98 -4.52 12.75 1.86
C PHE A 98 -3.60 13.36 0.78
N GLU A 99 -2.83 14.39 1.13
CA GLU A 99 -2.05 15.19 0.15
C GLU A 99 -0.76 14.52 -0.32
N GLY A 100 -0.17 13.63 0.49
CA GLY A 100 1.12 12.96 0.24
C GLY A 100 1.06 11.77 -0.71
N TRP A 101 0.07 11.66 -1.58
CA TRP A 101 -0.09 10.52 -2.49
C TRP A 101 0.83 10.60 -3.72
N THR A 102 1.28 9.45 -4.18
CA THR A 102 1.98 9.26 -5.46
C THR A 102 1.03 8.69 -6.51
N TRP A 103 0.17 7.73 -6.11
CA TRP A 103 -0.90 7.18 -6.93
C TRP A 103 -2.24 7.40 -6.25
N TRP A 104 -3.27 7.64 -7.05
CA TRP A 104 -4.64 7.78 -6.59
C TRP A 104 -5.57 6.86 -7.39
N GLN A 105 -6.13 5.85 -6.71
CA GLN A 105 -7.24 5.04 -7.20
C GLN A 105 -8.53 5.83 -6.99
N PHE A 106 -9.05 6.37 -8.08
CA PHE A 106 -10.18 7.32 -8.03
C PHE A 106 -11.53 6.68 -8.28
N THR A 107 -11.57 5.42 -8.77
CA THR A 107 -12.80 4.65 -8.98
C THR A 107 -12.53 3.16 -8.92
N ASP A 108 -13.54 2.41 -8.50
CA ASP A 108 -13.66 0.94 -8.53
C ASP A 108 -14.77 0.48 -9.50
N LYS A 109 -15.31 1.42 -10.32
CA LYS A 109 -16.48 1.21 -11.18
C LYS A 109 -16.24 1.59 -12.64
N ALA A 110 -15.02 1.58 -13.08
CA ALA A 110 -14.70 1.90 -14.46
C ALA A 110 -15.02 0.75 -15.41
N VAL A 111 -15.38 1.09 -16.65
CA VAL A 111 -15.55 0.14 -17.75
C VAL A 111 -14.40 0.36 -18.73
N VAL A 112 -13.64 -0.70 -18.98
CA VAL A 112 -12.54 -0.70 -19.94
C VAL A 112 -12.84 -1.66 -21.07
N LYS A 113 -12.80 -1.20 -22.32
CA LYS A 113 -13.06 -2.02 -23.49
C LYS A 113 -12.14 -3.24 -23.53
N GLY A 114 -12.75 -4.42 -23.64
CA GLY A 114 -12.02 -5.70 -23.67
C GLY A 114 -11.78 -6.34 -22.30
N VAL A 115 -12.19 -5.67 -21.20
CA VAL A 115 -12.13 -6.23 -19.85
C VAL A 115 -13.55 -6.46 -19.35
N PRO A 116 -13.94 -7.70 -18.99
CA PRO A 116 -15.26 -7.97 -18.46
C PRO A 116 -15.41 -7.44 -17.04
N GLY A 117 -16.56 -6.82 -16.73
CA GLY A 117 -16.88 -6.30 -15.40
C GLY A 117 -16.35 -4.89 -15.15
N LEU A 118 -16.46 -4.46 -13.90
CA LEU A 118 -15.95 -3.18 -13.41
C LEU A 118 -14.51 -3.34 -12.97
N VAL A 119 -13.71 -2.29 -13.16
CA VAL A 119 -12.29 -2.27 -12.81
C VAL A 119 -11.91 -1.00 -12.06
N ASP A 120 -10.85 -1.10 -11.30
CA ASP A 120 -10.22 0.04 -10.64
C ASP A 120 -9.41 0.86 -11.65
N LEU A 121 -9.46 2.18 -11.52
CA LEU A 121 -8.55 3.06 -12.26
C LEU A 121 -7.78 3.95 -11.30
N SER A 122 -6.50 4.14 -11.62
CA SER A 122 -5.61 4.99 -10.85
C SER A 122 -4.87 5.97 -11.77
N VAL A 123 -4.49 7.11 -11.19
CA VAL A 123 -3.59 8.08 -11.81
C VAL A 123 -2.32 8.20 -10.97
N MET A 124 -1.22 8.51 -11.60
CA MET A 124 0.05 8.80 -10.94
C MET A 124 0.31 10.31 -11.01
N ARG A 125 0.75 10.90 -9.91
CA ARG A 125 1.22 12.28 -9.88
C ARG A 125 2.56 12.35 -10.63
N LYS A 126 2.67 13.30 -11.54
CA LYS A 126 3.94 13.61 -12.23
C LYS A 126 4.88 14.40 -11.35
#